data_8d2b17d3ca9c5b88573e8f60ec64f909
#
_entry.id   8d2b17d3ca9c5b88573e8f60ec64f909
#
_cell.length_a   1.000
_cell.length_b   1.000
_cell.length_c   1.000
_cell.angle_alpha   90.00
_cell.angle_beta   90.00
_cell.angle_gamma   90.00
#
_symmetry.space_group_name_H-M   'P 1'
#
loop_
_entity.id
_entity.type
_entity.pdbx_description
1 polymer ?
#
loop_
_entity_poly.entity_id
_entity_poly.type
_entity_poly.pdbx_seq_one_letter_code
_entity_poly.pdbx_strand_id
1 'polypeptide(L)'
;MKKNLIENIAILNTMRNVSFQRRLKNKYIFKLIILNIMQNFKKYFPIFANNPGLVFFDSGASAQKPGYVIDGVKQYLENDYANIHRGSYDLSERSELLYEDSKKKVADFINANSRVEISYTYNATYAMNLLATSLARSKQLVKGDKVLVLISEHHANVVPWLILKEEIGIELDFVMLDDNYEIDFEDFKKKLDDKVKIVSFAYVSNVTGTIFDLPKVNEILKKMKNRPLFVIDASQAIQHFKVDVQALDCDYLVFTGHKIMAEGGIGVLYGKKELLKELRPSFSGGGSINWVKKDSFQDAGLPSKFEMGTPNLNGAVSLLKALEFIESIGGYETLTNHENELVAYFLEKFKKYEDKIELIGPKDEKNRVGVFSIKIKGMNQGDVSDFMSEHNICVRAGHHCAEPFMTEYPKTATCRVSLYIYNDKEDINKFFIALDELLNR
;
A
#
# COMPACT_ATOMS: atom_id res chain seq x y z
N MET A 1 -9.23 27.00 13.76
CA MET A 1 -9.66 25.62 13.47
C MET A 1 -10.77 25.12 14.38
N LYS A 2 -10.68 25.18 15.72
CA LYS A 2 -11.77 24.72 16.63
C LYS A 2 -13.13 25.44 16.40
N LYS A 3 -13.17 26.69 16.00
CA LYS A 3 -14.40 27.47 15.78
C LYS A 3 -15.23 26.94 14.60
N ASN A 4 -14.58 26.57 13.48
CA ASN A 4 -15.27 26.03 12.29
C ASN A 4 -15.79 24.61 12.49
N LEU A 5 -15.11 23.80 13.33
CA LEU A 5 -15.58 22.45 13.66
C LEU A 5 -16.82 22.50 14.57
N ILE A 6 -16.85 23.45 15.53
CA ILE A 6 -17.99 23.65 16.44
C ILE A 6 -19.20 24.21 15.69
N GLU A 7 -19.00 25.12 14.74
CA GLU A 7 -20.09 25.62 13.89
C GLU A 7 -20.68 24.53 12.99
N ASN A 8 -19.85 23.66 12.43
CA ASN A 8 -20.31 22.52 11.63
C ASN A 8 -21.07 21.47 12.48
N ILE A 9 -20.64 21.22 13.72
CA ILE A 9 -21.37 20.32 14.67
C ILE A 9 -22.70 20.95 15.13
N ALA A 10 -22.75 22.27 15.30
CA ALA A 10 -23.99 22.97 15.64
C ALA A 10 -25.04 22.88 14.51
N ILE A 11 -24.61 22.99 13.25
CA ILE A 11 -25.46 22.80 12.07
C ILE A 11 -26.00 21.37 12.00
N LEU A 12 -25.17 20.37 12.32
CA LEU A 12 -25.55 18.95 12.38
C LEU A 12 -26.61 18.65 13.45
N ASN A 13 -26.54 19.30 14.60
CA ASN A 13 -27.51 19.10 15.68
C ASN A 13 -28.88 19.79 15.45
N THR A 14 -28.88 20.89 14.70
CA THR A 14 -30.13 21.63 14.39
C THR A 14 -30.99 20.89 13.36
N MET A 15 -30.37 20.02 12.52
CA MET A 15 -31.10 19.27 11.47
C MET A 15 -31.75 17.96 11.95
N ARG A 16 -31.60 17.57 13.22
CA ARG A 16 -32.21 16.31 13.77
C ARG A 16 -33.74 16.34 13.96
N ASN A 17 -34.39 17.49 13.84
CA ASN A 17 -35.80 17.68 14.24
C ASN A 17 -36.80 17.89 13.09
N VAL A 18 -36.57 17.41 11.87
CA VAL A 18 -37.45 17.63 10.71
C VAL A 18 -38.11 16.34 10.22
N SER A 19 -39.42 16.39 9.85
CA SER A 19 -40.23 15.25 9.47
C SER A 19 -39.72 14.41 8.27
N PHE A 20 -40.13 13.14 8.19
CA PHE A 20 -39.56 12.07 7.34
C PHE A 20 -39.40 12.40 5.84
N GLN A 21 -40.29 13.15 5.22
CA GLN A 21 -40.14 13.52 3.79
C GLN A 21 -39.15 14.67 3.56
N ARG A 22 -38.98 15.57 4.51
CA ARG A 22 -37.85 16.51 4.54
C ARG A 22 -36.53 15.78 4.81
N ARG A 23 -36.54 14.66 5.56
CA ARG A 23 -35.37 13.84 5.83
C ARG A 23 -34.75 13.22 4.58
N LEU A 24 -35.52 12.78 3.60
CA LEU A 24 -35.02 12.23 2.35
C LEU A 24 -34.43 13.30 1.44
N LYS A 25 -35.11 14.45 1.30
CA LYS A 25 -34.59 15.59 0.53
C LYS A 25 -33.34 16.20 1.20
N ASN A 26 -33.37 16.29 2.54
CA ASN A 26 -32.22 16.74 3.31
C ASN A 26 -31.06 15.73 3.32
N LYS A 27 -31.34 14.42 3.27
CA LYS A 27 -30.31 13.38 3.12
C LYS A 27 -29.61 13.48 1.76
N TYR A 28 -30.34 13.84 0.70
CA TYR A 28 -29.78 14.06 -0.64
C TYR A 28 -28.99 15.38 -0.71
N ILE A 29 -29.56 16.46 -0.17
CA ILE A 29 -28.89 17.77 -0.07
C ILE A 29 -27.69 17.68 0.89
N PHE A 30 -27.80 16.96 1.99
CA PHE A 30 -26.71 16.70 2.94
C PHE A 30 -25.62 15.83 2.31
N LYS A 31 -25.98 14.81 1.53
CA LYS A 31 -25.06 14.01 0.74
C LYS A 31 -24.37 14.85 -0.35
N LEU A 32 -25.08 15.77 -1.00
CA LEU A 32 -24.54 16.73 -1.97
C LEU A 32 -23.66 17.81 -1.31
N ILE A 33 -24.02 18.30 -0.14
CA ILE A 33 -23.22 19.29 0.62
C ILE A 33 -21.97 18.61 1.18
N ILE A 34 -22.06 17.39 1.70
CA ILE A 34 -20.91 16.59 2.12
C ILE A 34 -20.03 16.27 0.91
N LEU A 35 -20.59 15.85 -0.22
CA LEU A 35 -19.86 15.62 -1.46
C LEU A 35 -19.14 16.88 -1.95
N ASN A 36 -19.79 18.03 -1.93
CA ASN A 36 -19.15 19.31 -2.32
C ASN A 36 -18.15 19.85 -1.29
N ILE A 37 -18.35 19.60 0.00
CA ILE A 37 -17.38 19.97 1.06
C ILE A 37 -16.20 19.00 1.05
N MET A 38 -16.41 17.73 0.65
CA MET A 38 -15.38 16.68 0.63
C MET A 38 -14.55 16.67 -0.66
N GLN A 39 -14.94 17.36 -1.73
CA GLN A 39 -14.21 17.38 -3.01
C GLN A 39 -12.85 18.12 -2.97
N ASN A 40 -12.54 18.86 -1.90
CA ASN A 40 -11.21 19.48 -1.77
C ASN A 40 -10.42 18.88 -0.60
N PHE A 41 -9.88 17.68 -0.82
CA PHE A 41 -9.03 17.00 0.17
C PHE A 41 -7.66 17.66 0.34
N LYS A 42 -7.15 18.43 -0.63
CA LYS A 42 -5.88 19.16 -0.55
C LYS A 42 -5.73 20.01 0.73
N LYS A 43 -6.84 20.58 1.22
CA LYS A 43 -6.85 21.42 2.43
C LYS A 43 -6.39 20.70 3.70
N TYR A 44 -6.45 19.38 3.73
CA TYR A 44 -5.99 18.56 4.86
C TYR A 44 -4.48 18.32 4.85
N PHE A 45 -3.81 18.64 3.74
CA PHE A 45 -2.38 18.37 3.51
C PHE A 45 -1.59 19.67 3.49
N PRO A 46 -0.85 20.01 4.56
CA PRO A 46 -0.13 21.28 4.69
C PRO A 46 0.88 21.53 3.55
N ILE A 47 1.40 20.47 2.94
CA ILE A 47 2.37 20.58 1.84
C ILE A 47 1.84 21.43 0.68
N PHE A 48 0.55 21.34 0.35
CA PHE A 48 -0.03 22.12 -0.76
C PHE A 48 -0.24 23.59 -0.40
N ALA A 49 -0.51 23.91 0.88
CA ALA A 49 -0.57 25.29 1.34
C ALA A 49 0.81 25.94 1.36
N ASN A 50 1.86 25.17 1.67
CA ASN A 50 3.24 25.65 1.74
C ASN A 50 3.93 25.68 0.35
N ASN A 51 3.36 25.01 -0.66
CA ASN A 51 3.85 24.96 -2.04
C ASN A 51 2.70 25.27 -3.02
N PRO A 52 2.34 26.56 -3.17
CA PRO A 52 1.24 26.96 -4.06
C PRO A 52 1.47 26.51 -5.51
N GLY A 53 0.45 25.91 -6.12
CA GLY A 53 0.51 25.43 -7.50
C GLY A 53 1.08 24.03 -7.68
N LEU A 54 1.59 23.39 -6.62
CA LEU A 54 2.12 22.03 -6.65
C LEU A 54 1.06 21.02 -7.11
N VAL A 55 1.40 20.23 -8.12
CA VAL A 55 0.67 19.04 -8.57
C VAL A 55 1.51 17.81 -8.22
N PHE A 56 1.05 16.99 -7.29
CA PHE A 56 1.81 15.84 -6.81
C PHE A 56 1.22 14.53 -7.33
N PHE A 57 1.84 13.95 -8.35
CA PHE A 57 1.46 12.71 -9.02
C PHE A 57 2.48 11.57 -8.80
N ASP A 58 3.20 11.58 -7.68
CA ASP A 58 4.14 10.50 -7.31
C ASP A 58 3.68 9.72 -6.06
N SER A 59 2.37 9.63 -5.84
CA SER A 59 1.77 8.93 -4.69
C SER A 59 2.05 7.44 -4.68
N GLY A 60 2.23 6.82 -5.85
CA GLY A 60 2.65 5.42 -5.98
C GLY A 60 4.04 5.14 -5.40
N ALA A 61 4.87 6.17 -5.21
CA ALA A 61 6.13 6.05 -4.50
C ALA A 61 5.97 6.35 -2.99
N SER A 62 5.30 7.46 -2.63
CA SER A 62 5.01 7.83 -1.24
C SER A 62 3.89 8.86 -1.19
N ALA A 63 2.87 8.66 -0.35
CA ALA A 63 1.79 9.61 -0.16
C ALA A 63 2.22 10.81 0.71
N GLN A 64 1.63 11.98 0.49
CA GLN A 64 1.76 13.14 1.36
C GLN A 64 1.02 12.92 2.68
N LYS A 65 1.42 13.65 3.74
CA LYS A 65 0.90 13.46 5.09
C LYS A 65 -0.14 14.54 5.40
N PRO A 66 -1.36 14.16 5.86
CA PRO A 66 -2.32 15.14 6.32
C PRO A 66 -1.86 15.79 7.65
N GLY A 67 -2.30 17.00 7.92
CA GLY A 67 -2.02 17.68 9.17
C GLY A 67 -2.40 16.87 10.40
N TYR A 68 -3.47 16.07 10.31
CA TYR A 68 -3.90 15.18 11.37
C TYR A 68 -2.82 14.16 11.80
N VAL A 69 -2.09 13.60 10.84
CA VAL A 69 -0.98 12.66 11.11
C VAL A 69 0.21 13.40 11.69
N ILE A 70 0.59 14.54 11.09
CA ILE A 70 1.72 15.37 11.55
C ILE A 70 1.49 15.84 12.99
N ASP A 71 0.31 16.39 13.28
CA ASP A 71 -0.05 16.87 14.62
C ASP A 71 -0.13 15.73 15.62
N GLY A 72 -0.62 14.54 15.20
CA GLY A 72 -0.71 13.36 16.05
C GLY A 72 0.66 12.84 16.49
N VAL A 73 1.63 12.77 15.59
CA VAL A 73 3.01 12.39 15.93
C VAL A 73 3.67 13.47 16.82
N LYS A 74 3.47 14.75 16.50
CA LYS A 74 3.96 15.84 17.32
C LYS A 74 3.42 15.76 18.75
N GLN A 75 2.12 15.56 18.92
CA GLN A 75 1.49 15.43 20.24
C GLN A 75 2.05 14.24 21.02
N TYR A 76 2.27 13.11 20.37
CA TYR A 76 2.88 11.95 20.98
C TYR A 76 4.29 12.25 21.50
N LEU A 77 5.13 12.88 20.69
CA LEU A 77 6.50 13.24 21.07
C LEU A 77 6.55 14.27 22.22
N GLU A 78 5.61 15.20 22.25
CA GLU A 78 5.54 16.24 23.28
C GLU A 78 4.99 15.74 24.63
N ASN A 79 4.14 14.69 24.64
CA ASN A 79 3.36 14.35 25.83
C ASN A 79 3.51 12.90 26.33
N ASP A 80 3.81 11.93 25.42
CA ASP A 80 3.64 10.50 25.73
C ASP A 80 4.87 9.64 25.38
N TYR A 81 5.92 10.22 24.79
CA TYR A 81 7.07 9.47 24.31
C TYR A 81 7.86 8.82 25.46
N ALA A 82 7.93 7.49 25.45
CA ALA A 82 8.79 6.69 26.29
C ALA A 82 9.09 5.35 25.63
N ASN A 83 10.16 4.66 26.06
CA ASN A 83 10.38 3.27 25.66
C ASN A 83 9.31 2.36 26.30
N ILE A 84 8.95 1.30 25.59
CA ILE A 84 7.88 0.37 25.98
C ILE A 84 8.42 -0.97 26.53
N HIS A 85 7.54 -1.86 27.00
CA HIS A 85 7.74 -3.24 27.46
C HIS A 85 8.30 -3.43 28.88
N ARG A 86 9.18 -2.58 29.40
CA ARG A 86 9.85 -2.79 30.69
C ARG A 86 9.75 -1.62 31.65
N GLY A 87 9.19 -0.50 31.21
CA GLY A 87 8.98 0.65 32.07
C GLY A 87 7.74 0.45 32.93
N SER A 88 7.87 0.65 34.24
CA SER A 88 6.77 0.61 35.22
C SER A 88 6.34 2.02 35.64
N TYR A 89 6.36 2.97 34.74
CA TYR A 89 5.97 4.36 34.97
C TYR A 89 4.96 4.82 33.87
N ASP A 90 4.11 5.75 34.26
CA ASP A 90 2.95 6.22 33.48
C ASP A 90 3.24 6.55 31.99
N LEU A 91 4.36 7.24 31.70
CA LEU A 91 4.74 7.52 30.30
C LEU A 91 4.99 6.26 29.47
N SER A 92 5.63 5.22 30.08
CA SER A 92 5.88 3.96 29.40
C SER A 92 4.58 3.21 29.11
N GLU A 93 3.66 3.18 30.09
CA GLU A 93 2.35 2.54 29.93
C GLU A 93 1.50 3.23 28.84
N ARG A 94 1.47 4.57 28.82
CA ARG A 94 0.75 5.33 27.78
C ARG A 94 1.33 5.11 26.39
N SER A 95 2.67 5.11 26.27
CA SER A 95 3.35 4.84 25.01
C SER A 95 3.08 3.40 24.53
N GLU A 96 3.08 2.42 25.43
CA GLU A 96 2.75 1.03 25.11
C GLU A 96 1.30 0.85 24.67
N LEU A 97 0.35 1.51 25.35
CA LEU A 97 -1.06 1.51 24.94
C LEU A 97 -1.24 2.03 23.51
N LEU A 98 -0.61 3.16 23.16
CA LEU A 98 -0.67 3.70 21.80
C LEU A 98 -0.09 2.74 20.78
N TYR A 99 1.00 2.06 21.09
CA TYR A 99 1.62 1.06 20.23
C TYR A 99 0.70 -0.14 19.99
N GLU A 100 0.10 -0.68 21.06
CA GLU A 100 -0.83 -1.81 20.98
C GLU A 100 -2.15 -1.43 20.29
N ASP A 101 -2.67 -0.22 20.54
CA ASP A 101 -3.85 0.31 19.84
C ASP A 101 -3.59 0.47 18.34
N SER A 102 -2.37 0.89 17.95
CA SER A 102 -2.00 0.97 16.54
C SER A 102 -2.04 -0.40 15.86
N LYS A 103 -1.56 -1.46 16.51
CA LYS A 103 -1.63 -2.83 15.98
C LYS A 103 -3.07 -3.33 15.89
N LYS A 104 -3.87 -3.06 16.92
CA LYS A 104 -5.29 -3.40 16.91
C LYS A 104 -5.98 -2.70 15.73
N LYS A 105 -5.70 -1.42 15.55
CA LYS A 105 -6.25 -0.63 14.43
C LYS A 105 -5.86 -1.21 13.07
N VAL A 106 -4.60 -1.61 12.89
CA VAL A 106 -4.15 -2.28 11.66
C VAL A 106 -4.88 -3.61 11.47
N ALA A 107 -5.01 -4.43 12.51
CA ALA A 107 -5.73 -5.70 12.43
C ALA A 107 -7.20 -5.50 12.01
N ASP A 108 -7.90 -4.57 12.65
CA ASP A 108 -9.29 -4.22 12.32
C ASP A 108 -9.39 -3.69 10.86
N PHE A 109 -8.40 -2.91 10.42
CA PHE A 109 -8.38 -2.26 9.11
C PHE A 109 -8.25 -3.25 7.96
N ILE A 110 -7.42 -4.30 8.11
CA ILE A 110 -7.27 -5.37 7.11
C ILE A 110 -8.13 -6.60 7.40
N ASN A 111 -9.02 -6.53 8.39
CA ASN A 111 -9.88 -7.63 8.83
C ASN A 111 -9.10 -8.89 9.27
N ALA A 112 -7.97 -8.71 10.00
CA ALA A 112 -7.24 -9.81 10.63
C ALA A 112 -7.99 -10.31 11.89
N ASN A 113 -7.83 -11.58 12.23
CA ASN A 113 -8.53 -12.16 13.39
C ASN A 113 -8.03 -11.61 14.73
N SER A 114 -6.79 -11.16 14.79
CA SER A 114 -6.18 -10.69 16.01
C SER A 114 -4.94 -9.81 15.73
N ARG A 115 -4.68 -8.86 16.64
CA ARG A 115 -3.45 -8.06 16.60
C ARG A 115 -2.16 -8.88 16.72
N VAL A 116 -2.21 -10.12 17.22
CA VAL A 116 -1.04 -11.01 17.30
C VAL A 116 -0.61 -11.53 15.93
N GLU A 117 -1.44 -11.34 14.91
CA GLU A 117 -1.14 -11.63 13.50
C GLU A 117 -0.41 -10.48 12.80
N ILE A 118 -0.21 -9.34 13.51
CA ILE A 118 0.43 -8.14 13.00
C ILE A 118 1.80 -7.95 13.62
N SER A 119 2.84 -7.94 12.79
CA SER A 119 4.19 -7.58 13.20
C SER A 119 4.65 -6.33 12.46
N TYR A 120 5.20 -5.36 13.19
CA TYR A 120 5.76 -4.16 12.59
C TYR A 120 7.17 -4.40 12.08
N THR A 121 7.44 -3.79 10.94
CA THR A 121 8.73 -3.83 10.25
C THR A 121 9.10 -2.41 9.79
N TYR A 122 10.31 -2.21 9.26
CA TYR A 122 10.69 -0.90 8.72
C TYR A 122 9.92 -0.50 7.47
N ASN A 123 9.56 -1.47 6.62
CA ASN A 123 8.81 -1.29 5.38
C ASN A 123 8.46 -2.66 4.79
N ALA A 124 7.72 -2.69 3.67
CA ALA A 124 7.35 -3.93 2.99
C ALA A 124 8.56 -4.73 2.48
N THR A 125 9.62 -4.07 2.01
CA THR A 125 10.86 -4.74 1.59
C THR A 125 11.49 -5.52 2.74
N TYR A 126 11.57 -4.91 3.92
CA TYR A 126 12.05 -5.59 5.12
C TYR A 126 11.12 -6.74 5.53
N ALA A 127 9.81 -6.52 5.49
CA ALA A 127 8.81 -7.55 5.80
C ALA A 127 8.95 -8.78 4.89
N MET A 128 9.14 -8.57 3.60
CA MET A 128 9.29 -9.65 2.61
C MET A 128 10.61 -10.43 2.83
N ASN A 129 11.73 -9.71 3.10
CA ASN A 129 13.00 -10.36 3.45
C ASN A 129 12.89 -11.16 4.75
N LEU A 130 12.26 -10.59 5.78
CA LEU A 130 12.02 -11.26 7.06
C LEU A 130 11.20 -12.54 6.88
N LEU A 131 10.14 -12.50 6.07
CA LEU A 131 9.31 -13.66 5.77
C LEU A 131 10.11 -14.72 5.00
N ALA A 132 10.74 -14.35 3.89
CA ALA A 132 11.50 -15.27 3.03
C ALA A 132 12.60 -16.01 3.81
N THR A 133 13.42 -15.26 4.55
CA THR A 133 14.51 -15.84 5.34
C THR A 133 13.98 -16.62 6.56
N SER A 134 12.85 -16.26 7.15
CA SER A 134 12.24 -17.03 8.23
C SER A 134 11.67 -18.37 7.74
N LEU A 135 11.08 -18.43 6.55
CA LEU A 135 10.63 -19.66 5.89
C LEU A 135 11.80 -20.62 5.62
N ALA A 136 12.91 -20.09 5.09
CA ALA A 136 14.13 -20.87 4.87
C ALA A 136 14.73 -21.39 6.20
N ARG A 137 14.86 -20.52 7.20
CA ARG A 137 15.38 -20.89 8.52
C ARG A 137 14.50 -21.95 9.23
N SER A 138 13.20 -21.91 8.98
CA SER A 138 12.24 -22.88 9.51
C SER A 138 12.16 -24.17 8.72
N LYS A 139 12.96 -24.29 7.63
CA LYS A 139 12.95 -25.41 6.69
C LYS A 139 11.57 -25.64 6.00
N GLN A 140 10.79 -24.59 5.90
CA GLN A 140 9.55 -24.59 5.12
C GLN A 140 9.82 -24.28 3.63
N LEU A 141 11.02 -23.80 3.32
CA LEU A 141 11.61 -23.71 1.98
C LEU A 141 12.96 -24.40 2.00
N VAL A 142 13.17 -25.33 1.08
CA VAL A 142 14.40 -26.10 0.95
C VAL A 142 14.84 -26.17 -0.53
N LYS A 143 16.03 -26.68 -0.79
CA LYS A 143 16.56 -26.86 -2.14
C LYS A 143 15.57 -27.60 -3.05
N GLY A 144 15.31 -27.03 -4.23
CA GLY A 144 14.43 -27.59 -5.25
C GLY A 144 12.95 -27.22 -5.08
N ASP A 145 12.56 -26.59 -3.98
CA ASP A 145 11.22 -25.96 -3.85
C ASP A 145 11.12 -24.75 -4.78
N LYS A 146 9.91 -24.48 -5.29
CA LYS A 146 9.66 -23.40 -6.24
C LYS A 146 8.81 -22.29 -5.64
N VAL A 147 9.18 -21.05 -5.95
CA VAL A 147 8.40 -19.84 -5.68
C VAL A 147 7.89 -19.28 -7.02
N LEU A 148 6.61 -18.93 -7.10
CA LEU A 148 6.03 -18.22 -8.23
C LEU A 148 5.76 -16.77 -7.83
N VAL A 149 6.17 -15.83 -8.70
CA VAL A 149 5.89 -14.39 -8.60
C VAL A 149 5.34 -13.88 -9.92
N LEU A 150 4.64 -12.73 -9.92
CA LEU A 150 4.26 -12.10 -11.20
C LEU A 150 5.48 -11.46 -11.84
N ILE A 151 5.52 -11.42 -13.18
CA ILE A 151 6.59 -10.70 -13.91
C ILE A 151 6.62 -9.20 -13.56
N SER A 152 5.48 -8.63 -13.16
CA SER A 152 5.32 -7.23 -12.80
C SER A 152 5.56 -6.89 -11.32
N GLU A 153 6.13 -7.83 -10.55
CA GLU A 153 6.41 -7.60 -9.14
C GLU A 153 7.41 -6.46 -8.92
N HIS A 154 7.17 -5.73 -7.84
CA HIS A 154 8.18 -4.84 -7.29
C HIS A 154 9.40 -5.64 -6.80
N HIS A 155 10.61 -5.09 -6.93
CA HIS A 155 11.86 -5.76 -6.49
C HIS A 155 11.79 -6.29 -5.05
N ALA A 156 11.01 -5.66 -4.17
CA ALA A 156 10.79 -6.13 -2.81
C ALA A 156 10.22 -7.55 -2.74
N ASN A 157 9.45 -7.96 -3.75
CA ASN A 157 8.86 -9.30 -3.85
C ASN A 157 9.56 -10.19 -4.89
N VAL A 158 10.73 -9.81 -5.37
CA VAL A 158 11.56 -10.62 -6.29
C VAL A 158 12.91 -10.92 -5.65
N VAL A 159 13.61 -9.89 -5.19
CA VAL A 159 15.02 -10.01 -4.73
C VAL A 159 15.18 -10.97 -3.54
N PRO A 160 14.30 -10.99 -2.52
CA PRO A 160 14.43 -11.95 -1.42
C PRO A 160 14.42 -13.41 -1.88
N TRP A 161 13.60 -13.73 -2.89
CA TRP A 161 13.55 -15.06 -3.48
C TRP A 161 14.78 -15.39 -4.33
N LEU A 162 15.33 -14.41 -5.04
CA LEU A 162 16.61 -14.56 -5.77
C LEU A 162 17.77 -14.84 -4.81
N ILE A 163 17.81 -14.16 -3.65
CA ILE A 163 18.81 -14.43 -2.60
C ILE A 163 18.68 -15.88 -2.12
N LEU A 164 17.48 -16.36 -1.82
CA LEU A 164 17.28 -17.75 -1.40
C LEU A 164 17.58 -18.76 -2.51
N LYS A 165 17.36 -18.39 -3.78
CA LYS A 165 17.81 -19.20 -4.92
C LYS A 165 19.33 -19.39 -4.92
N GLU A 166 20.10 -18.33 -4.64
CA GLU A 166 21.56 -18.38 -4.53
C GLU A 166 22.03 -19.14 -3.28
N GLU A 167 21.41 -18.89 -2.12
CA GLU A 167 21.87 -19.40 -0.83
C GLU A 167 21.48 -20.86 -0.58
N ILE A 168 20.26 -21.25 -0.91
CA ILE A 168 19.72 -22.57 -0.57
C ILE A 168 19.24 -23.39 -1.77
N GLY A 169 19.24 -22.81 -2.99
CA GLY A 169 18.95 -23.53 -4.23
C GLY A 169 17.45 -23.78 -4.47
N ILE A 170 16.57 -22.86 -4.07
CA ILE A 170 15.19 -22.84 -4.53
C ILE A 170 15.10 -22.47 -6.01
N GLU A 171 13.96 -22.75 -6.64
CA GLU A 171 13.61 -22.27 -7.96
C GLU A 171 12.73 -21.02 -7.84
N LEU A 172 12.96 -20.00 -8.68
CA LEU A 172 12.08 -18.84 -8.85
C LEU A 172 11.59 -18.80 -10.29
N ASP A 173 10.28 -18.70 -10.48
CA ASP A 173 9.67 -18.58 -11.79
C ASP A 173 8.64 -17.46 -11.83
N PHE A 174 8.47 -16.84 -13.01
CA PHE A 174 7.63 -15.68 -13.21
C PHE A 174 6.36 -16.06 -13.97
N VAL A 175 5.21 -15.72 -13.41
CA VAL A 175 3.92 -15.81 -14.10
C VAL A 175 3.75 -14.59 -14.97
N MET A 176 3.45 -14.80 -16.24
CA MET A 176 3.30 -13.73 -17.23
C MET A 176 1.95 -13.00 -17.09
N LEU A 177 1.86 -11.83 -17.68
CA LEU A 177 0.61 -11.10 -17.86
C LEU A 177 0.12 -11.27 -19.31
N ASP A 178 -1.18 -11.20 -19.48
CA ASP A 178 -1.81 -11.20 -20.80
C ASP A 178 -1.72 -9.82 -21.48
N ASP A 179 -2.31 -9.70 -22.68
CA ASP A 179 -2.32 -8.45 -23.46
C ASP A 179 -3.09 -7.29 -22.79
N ASN A 180 -3.90 -7.59 -21.76
CA ASN A 180 -4.63 -6.60 -20.96
C ASN A 180 -3.90 -6.26 -19.67
N TYR A 181 -2.67 -6.77 -19.47
CA TYR A 181 -1.88 -6.64 -18.26
C TYR A 181 -2.54 -7.30 -17.03
N GLU A 182 -3.40 -8.29 -17.22
CA GLU A 182 -3.96 -9.16 -16.19
C GLU A 182 -3.12 -10.43 -16.04
N ILE A 183 -3.37 -11.24 -14.99
CA ILE A 183 -2.66 -12.51 -14.80
C ILE A 183 -3.00 -13.45 -15.96
N ASP A 184 -1.97 -13.93 -16.68
CA ASP A 184 -2.16 -15.06 -17.61
C ASP A 184 -2.41 -16.35 -16.81
N PHE A 185 -3.69 -16.70 -16.65
CA PHE A 185 -4.10 -17.86 -15.87
C PHE A 185 -3.75 -19.19 -16.52
N GLU A 186 -3.50 -19.24 -17.83
CA GLU A 186 -3.04 -20.47 -18.49
C GLU A 186 -1.55 -20.67 -18.21
N ASP A 187 -0.73 -19.60 -18.28
CA ASP A 187 0.67 -19.64 -17.86
C ASP A 187 0.80 -20.00 -16.36
N PHE A 188 -0.04 -19.38 -15.51
CA PHE A 188 -0.06 -19.68 -14.08
C PHE A 188 -0.34 -21.14 -13.81
N LYS A 189 -1.41 -21.71 -14.37
CA LYS A 189 -1.77 -23.13 -14.19
C LYS A 189 -0.69 -24.07 -14.70
N LYS A 190 -0.05 -23.73 -15.83
CA LYS A 190 1.04 -24.54 -16.42
C LYS A 190 2.27 -24.60 -15.51
N LYS A 191 2.55 -23.55 -14.74
CA LYS A 191 3.69 -23.46 -13.83
C LYS A 191 3.43 -24.04 -12.45
N LEU A 192 2.15 -24.29 -12.11
CA LEU A 192 1.76 -24.95 -10.86
C LEU A 192 2.08 -26.45 -10.94
N ASP A 193 3.04 -26.90 -10.12
CA ASP A 193 3.42 -28.28 -9.92
C ASP A 193 3.65 -28.58 -8.42
N ASP A 194 3.97 -29.82 -8.06
CA ASP A 194 4.18 -30.24 -6.66
C ASP A 194 5.40 -29.59 -5.97
N LYS A 195 6.29 -28.99 -6.74
CA LYS A 195 7.45 -28.24 -6.20
C LYS A 195 7.06 -26.84 -5.73
N VAL A 196 5.96 -26.27 -6.24
CA VAL A 196 5.53 -24.92 -5.85
C VAL A 196 5.14 -24.92 -4.39
N LYS A 197 5.88 -24.18 -3.56
CA LYS A 197 5.63 -24.00 -2.13
C LYS A 197 5.08 -22.63 -1.79
N ILE A 198 5.37 -21.64 -2.63
CA ILE A 198 4.92 -20.26 -2.43
C ILE A 198 4.43 -19.70 -3.74
N VAL A 199 3.30 -18.99 -3.66
CA VAL A 199 2.81 -18.05 -4.67
C VAL A 199 2.79 -16.69 -4.01
N SER A 200 3.63 -15.75 -4.49
CA SER A 200 3.80 -14.43 -3.90
C SER A 200 3.50 -13.35 -4.92
N PHE A 201 2.29 -12.79 -4.87
CA PHE A 201 1.77 -11.86 -5.86
C PHE A 201 1.43 -10.50 -5.27
N ALA A 202 1.71 -9.43 -6.01
CA ALA A 202 1.17 -8.11 -5.71
C ALA A 202 -0.36 -8.12 -5.90
N TYR A 203 -1.07 -7.35 -5.08
CA TYR A 203 -2.51 -7.15 -5.29
C TYR A 203 -2.79 -6.09 -6.34
N VAL A 204 -1.92 -5.08 -6.41
CA VAL A 204 -1.98 -4.02 -7.43
C VAL A 204 -0.58 -3.78 -7.96
N SER A 205 -0.46 -3.72 -9.29
CA SER A 205 0.81 -3.37 -9.92
C SER A 205 1.17 -1.90 -9.70
N ASN A 206 2.36 -1.64 -9.22
CA ASN A 206 2.90 -0.28 -9.07
C ASN A 206 3.32 0.36 -10.40
N VAL A 207 3.28 -0.39 -11.50
CA VAL A 207 3.60 0.08 -12.85
C VAL A 207 2.33 0.27 -13.68
N THR A 208 1.55 -0.79 -13.85
CA THR A 208 0.37 -0.78 -14.73
C THR A 208 -0.89 -0.24 -14.07
N GLY A 209 -0.92 -0.21 -12.73
CA GLY A 209 -2.12 0.10 -11.95
C GLY A 209 -3.15 -1.03 -11.95
N THR A 210 -2.86 -2.17 -12.56
CA THR A 210 -3.78 -3.33 -12.62
C THR A 210 -4.10 -3.85 -11.23
N ILE A 211 -5.37 -4.07 -10.95
CA ILE A 211 -5.86 -4.82 -9.78
C ILE A 211 -5.93 -6.29 -10.19
N PHE A 212 -5.07 -7.14 -9.61
CA PHE A 212 -5.03 -8.55 -9.94
C PHE A 212 -6.14 -9.35 -9.27
N ASP A 213 -6.71 -10.33 -9.98
CA ASP A 213 -7.76 -11.23 -9.49
C ASP A 213 -7.18 -12.30 -8.54
N LEU A 214 -6.78 -11.86 -7.34
CA LEU A 214 -6.22 -12.73 -6.31
C LEU A 214 -7.24 -13.73 -5.72
N PRO A 215 -8.55 -13.42 -5.62
CA PRO A 215 -9.56 -14.43 -5.28
C PRO A 215 -9.51 -15.65 -6.21
N LYS A 216 -9.43 -15.44 -7.54
CA LYS A 216 -9.31 -16.52 -8.52
C LYS A 216 -7.99 -17.29 -8.40
N VAL A 217 -6.88 -16.60 -8.10
CA VAL A 217 -5.60 -17.26 -7.77
C VAL A 217 -5.82 -18.22 -6.60
N ASN A 218 -6.39 -17.76 -5.48
CA ASN A 218 -6.62 -18.61 -4.31
C ASN A 218 -7.58 -19.78 -4.57
N GLU A 219 -8.63 -19.59 -5.39
CA GLU A 219 -9.51 -20.68 -5.82
C GLU A 219 -8.76 -21.80 -6.56
N ILE A 220 -7.76 -21.44 -7.38
CA ILE A 220 -6.91 -22.40 -8.09
C ILE A 220 -6.00 -23.11 -7.09
N LEU A 221 -5.35 -22.38 -6.17
CA LEU A 221 -4.46 -22.95 -5.16
C LEU A 221 -5.19 -23.93 -4.24
N LYS A 222 -6.43 -23.63 -3.84
CA LYS A 222 -7.26 -24.52 -3.00
C LYS A 222 -7.58 -25.89 -3.64
N LYS A 223 -7.48 -25.99 -4.95
CA LYS A 223 -7.71 -27.27 -5.68
C LYS A 223 -6.47 -28.17 -5.72
N MET A 224 -5.30 -27.62 -5.35
CA MET A 224 -4.07 -28.40 -5.31
C MET A 224 -4.04 -29.33 -4.09
N LYS A 225 -3.53 -30.54 -4.27
CA LYS A 225 -3.35 -31.53 -3.20
C LYS A 225 -2.47 -30.97 -2.07
N ASN A 226 -1.39 -30.32 -2.45
CA ASN A 226 -0.45 -29.65 -1.56
C ASN A 226 -0.56 -28.14 -1.85
N ARG A 227 -1.51 -27.44 -1.19
CA ARG A 227 -1.72 -26.01 -1.40
C ARG A 227 -0.46 -25.21 -1.05
N PRO A 228 0.13 -24.46 -1.98
CA PRO A 228 1.22 -23.55 -1.67
C PRO A 228 0.80 -22.45 -0.69
N LEU A 229 1.76 -21.90 0.05
CA LEU A 229 1.55 -20.68 0.82
C LEU A 229 1.24 -19.52 -0.13
N PHE A 230 0.24 -18.74 0.22
CA PHE A 230 -0.18 -17.58 -0.56
C PHE A 230 0.23 -16.29 0.15
N VAL A 231 1.19 -15.59 -0.45
CA VAL A 231 1.77 -14.33 0.04
C VAL A 231 1.29 -13.18 -0.83
N ILE A 232 0.86 -12.08 -0.23
CA ILE A 232 0.36 -10.90 -0.96
C ILE A 232 1.22 -9.68 -0.62
N ASP A 233 1.75 -9.00 -1.64
CA ASP A 233 2.23 -7.63 -1.50
C ASP A 233 1.06 -6.66 -1.75
N ALA A 234 0.54 -6.08 -0.66
CA ALA A 234 -0.55 -5.11 -0.68
C ALA A 234 -0.05 -3.66 -0.65
N SER A 235 1.24 -3.39 -0.89
CA SER A 235 1.84 -2.06 -0.73
C SER A 235 1.20 -0.99 -1.62
N GLN A 236 0.67 -1.35 -2.78
CA GLN A 236 -0.14 -0.43 -3.59
C GLN A 236 -1.62 -0.53 -3.18
N ALA A 237 -2.18 -1.71 -3.06
CA ALA A 237 -3.60 -1.91 -2.80
C ALA A 237 -4.11 -1.16 -1.56
N ILE A 238 -3.31 -1.16 -0.48
CA ILE A 238 -3.69 -0.58 0.82
C ILE A 238 -3.98 0.93 0.76
N GLN A 239 -3.49 1.65 -0.23
CA GLN A 239 -3.79 3.08 -0.39
C GLN A 239 -5.06 3.36 -1.19
N HIS A 240 -5.54 2.38 -1.99
CA HIS A 240 -6.61 2.59 -2.98
C HIS A 240 -7.97 2.03 -2.54
N PHE A 241 -7.97 0.87 -1.89
CA PHE A 241 -9.20 0.19 -1.47
C PHE A 241 -8.99 -0.68 -0.22
N LYS A 242 -10.11 -1.10 0.37
CA LYS A 242 -10.08 -1.95 1.56
C LYS A 242 -9.52 -3.33 1.23
N VAL A 243 -8.45 -3.70 1.93
CA VAL A 243 -7.87 -5.05 1.87
C VAL A 243 -8.47 -5.88 3.00
N ASP A 244 -8.95 -7.08 2.67
CA ASP A 244 -9.57 -8.02 3.62
C ASP A 244 -8.85 -9.36 3.56
N VAL A 245 -8.01 -9.65 4.56
CA VAL A 245 -7.16 -10.84 4.58
C VAL A 245 -7.96 -12.14 4.77
N GLN A 246 -9.15 -12.06 5.40
CA GLN A 246 -10.02 -13.22 5.55
C GLN A 246 -10.74 -13.56 4.23
N ALA A 247 -11.23 -12.54 3.52
CA ALA A 247 -11.86 -12.74 2.21
C ALA A 247 -10.85 -13.24 1.16
N LEU A 248 -9.63 -12.72 1.18
CA LEU A 248 -8.52 -13.18 0.34
C LEU A 248 -8.02 -14.57 0.75
N ASP A 249 -8.22 -14.97 2.01
CA ASP A 249 -7.69 -16.19 2.62
C ASP A 249 -6.20 -16.40 2.33
N CYS A 250 -5.44 -15.30 2.37
CA CYS A 250 -3.99 -15.33 2.22
C CYS A 250 -3.31 -15.83 3.49
N ASP A 251 -2.12 -16.39 3.35
CA ASP A 251 -1.35 -16.91 4.47
C ASP A 251 -0.48 -15.82 5.10
N TYR A 252 0.08 -14.95 4.25
CA TYR A 252 0.86 -13.77 4.63
C TYR A 252 0.49 -12.58 3.76
N LEU A 253 0.64 -11.38 4.32
CA LEU A 253 0.47 -10.14 3.57
C LEU A 253 1.45 -9.09 4.09
N VAL A 254 2.00 -8.30 3.18
CA VAL A 254 2.88 -7.18 3.55
C VAL A 254 2.37 -5.87 2.97
N PHE A 255 2.61 -4.77 3.67
CA PHE A 255 2.45 -3.42 3.14
C PHE A 255 3.33 -2.40 3.86
N THR A 256 3.40 -1.17 3.34
CA THR A 256 4.22 -0.09 3.89
C THR A 256 3.38 1.12 4.27
N GLY A 257 3.68 1.74 5.43
CA GLY A 257 2.90 2.85 5.97
C GLY A 257 3.04 4.15 5.17
N HIS A 258 4.22 4.42 4.57
CA HIS A 258 4.44 5.69 3.87
C HIS A 258 3.57 5.87 2.60
N LYS A 259 3.01 4.81 2.04
CA LYS A 259 2.05 4.88 0.94
C LYS A 259 0.63 5.16 1.40
N ILE A 260 0.30 4.85 2.64
CA ILE A 260 -1.01 5.13 3.26
C ILE A 260 -0.94 6.34 4.22
N MET A 261 -0.17 7.36 3.87
CA MET A 261 -0.05 8.65 4.58
C MET A 261 0.67 8.60 5.94
N ALA A 262 1.16 7.45 6.42
CA ALA A 262 2.01 7.37 7.60
C ALA A 262 3.45 7.83 7.29
N GLU A 263 4.28 8.00 8.31
CA GLU A 263 5.72 8.27 8.15
C GLU A 263 6.44 7.12 7.45
N GLY A 264 7.65 7.39 6.96
CA GLY A 264 8.60 6.36 6.54
C GLY A 264 9.10 5.54 7.74
N GLY A 265 9.62 4.33 7.49
CA GLY A 265 10.18 3.51 8.55
C GLY A 265 9.15 2.69 9.33
N ILE A 266 7.91 2.55 8.84
CA ILE A 266 6.90 1.64 9.35
C ILE A 266 6.31 0.80 8.21
N GLY A 267 6.31 -0.51 8.37
CA GLY A 267 5.67 -1.49 7.50
C GLY A 267 4.97 -2.56 8.34
N VAL A 268 4.20 -3.38 7.68
CA VAL A 268 3.41 -4.43 8.31
C VAL A 268 3.70 -5.76 7.64
N LEU A 269 3.94 -6.78 8.46
CA LEU A 269 3.84 -8.18 8.12
C LEU A 269 2.61 -8.75 8.85
N TYR A 270 1.59 -9.12 8.09
CA TYR A 270 0.49 -9.96 8.55
C TYR A 270 0.81 -11.42 8.25
N GLY A 271 0.40 -12.31 9.13
CA GLY A 271 0.39 -13.76 8.87
C GLY A 271 -0.65 -14.46 9.72
N LYS A 272 -1.23 -15.54 9.19
CA LYS A 272 -2.10 -16.41 9.97
C LYS A 272 -1.37 -16.87 11.23
N LYS A 273 -2.01 -16.71 12.40
CA LYS A 273 -1.39 -16.96 13.71
C LYS A 273 -0.68 -18.31 13.81
N GLU A 274 -1.30 -19.38 13.29
CA GLU A 274 -0.74 -20.72 13.38
C GLU A 274 0.51 -20.87 12.51
N LEU A 275 0.54 -20.25 11.33
CA LEU A 275 1.71 -20.24 10.46
C LEU A 275 2.85 -19.41 11.05
N LEU A 276 2.54 -18.24 11.63
CA LEU A 276 3.53 -17.42 12.30
C LEU A 276 4.18 -18.14 13.50
N LYS A 277 3.44 -18.96 14.25
CA LYS A 277 3.98 -19.74 15.38
C LYS A 277 5.09 -20.71 14.93
N GLU A 278 4.95 -21.31 13.77
CA GLU A 278 5.88 -22.31 13.23
C GLU A 278 7.17 -21.67 12.68
N LEU A 279 7.14 -20.38 12.33
CA LEU A 279 8.31 -19.69 11.81
C LEU A 279 9.36 -19.42 12.92
N ARG A 280 10.61 -19.64 12.58
CA ARG A 280 11.77 -19.16 13.34
C ARG A 280 12.19 -17.81 12.75
N PRO A 281 12.20 -16.73 13.53
CA PRO A 281 12.57 -15.42 13.02
C PRO A 281 14.00 -15.41 12.52
N SER A 282 14.27 -14.68 11.44
CA SER A 282 15.62 -14.56 10.84
C SER A 282 16.60 -13.84 11.75
N PHE A 283 16.08 -12.88 12.48
CA PHE A 283 16.83 -12.07 13.43
C PHE A 283 16.17 -12.17 14.81
N SER A 284 16.96 -12.10 15.85
CA SER A 284 16.50 -12.11 17.25
C SER A 284 17.41 -11.22 18.10
N GLY A 285 16.90 -10.72 19.20
CA GLY A 285 17.66 -9.87 20.13
C GLY A 285 16.77 -9.20 21.17
N GLY A 286 17.16 -8.01 21.62
CA GLY A 286 16.34 -7.25 22.58
C GLY A 286 14.91 -7.06 22.07
N GLY A 287 13.92 -7.22 22.94
CA GLY A 287 12.47 -7.14 22.60
C GLY A 287 11.88 -8.42 22.06
N SER A 288 12.64 -9.23 21.32
CA SER A 288 12.13 -10.42 20.59
C SER A 288 12.45 -11.77 21.28
N ILE A 289 12.91 -11.76 22.52
CA ILE A 289 13.33 -12.95 23.28
C ILE A 289 12.67 -12.98 24.66
N ASN A 290 12.39 -14.20 25.15
CA ASN A 290 11.93 -14.43 26.51
C ASN A 290 13.12 -14.53 27.50
N TRP A 291 14.11 -15.34 27.16
CA TRP A 291 15.30 -15.52 27.99
C TRP A 291 16.53 -15.89 27.13
N VAL A 292 17.71 -15.59 27.68
CA VAL A 292 19.02 -15.94 27.11
C VAL A 292 19.85 -16.62 28.20
N LYS A 293 20.53 -17.71 27.86
CA LYS A 293 21.58 -18.37 28.63
C LYS A 293 22.90 -18.25 27.86
N LYS A 294 23.98 -18.79 28.39
CA LYS A 294 25.31 -18.72 27.74
C LYS A 294 25.35 -19.41 26.36
N ASP A 295 24.55 -20.44 26.17
CA ASP A 295 24.58 -21.35 25.02
C ASP A 295 23.23 -21.48 24.29
N SER A 296 22.19 -20.80 24.77
CA SER A 296 20.83 -20.96 24.25
C SER A 296 19.96 -19.74 24.55
N PHE A 297 18.90 -19.60 23.77
CA PHE A 297 17.87 -18.57 23.99
C PHE A 297 16.49 -19.08 23.56
N GLN A 298 15.47 -18.41 24.02
CA GLN A 298 14.10 -18.63 23.58
C GLN A 298 13.51 -17.36 23.01
N ASP A 299 12.97 -17.49 21.78
CA ASP A 299 12.21 -16.41 21.13
C ASP A 299 10.98 -16.02 21.96
N ALA A 300 10.58 -14.76 21.86
CA ALA A 300 9.33 -14.27 22.44
C ALA A 300 8.11 -14.88 21.75
N GLY A 301 6.94 -14.66 22.33
CA GLY A 301 5.66 -14.96 21.67
C GLY A 301 5.34 -14.03 20.51
N LEU A 302 4.23 -14.31 19.82
CA LEU A 302 3.71 -13.44 18.77
C LEU A 302 3.12 -12.16 19.37
N PRO A 303 3.26 -11.03 18.69
CA PRO A 303 4.02 -10.79 17.47
C PRO A 303 5.49 -10.48 17.73
N SER A 304 5.90 -10.27 18.97
CA SER A 304 7.19 -9.71 19.40
C SER A 304 8.41 -10.46 18.87
N LYS A 305 8.31 -11.78 18.61
CA LYS A 305 9.45 -12.53 18.06
C LYS A 305 9.93 -12.03 16.69
N PHE A 306 9.11 -11.28 15.96
CA PHE A 306 9.46 -10.67 14.67
C PHE A 306 9.81 -9.17 14.79
N GLU A 307 9.72 -8.59 15.99
CA GLU A 307 9.92 -7.17 16.29
C GLU A 307 11.14 -6.98 17.19
N MET A 308 12.33 -7.10 16.61
CA MET A 308 13.57 -6.98 17.37
C MET A 308 13.99 -5.52 17.57
N GLY A 309 14.55 -5.24 18.73
CA GLY A 309 15.04 -3.91 19.13
C GLY A 309 13.90 -3.01 19.64
N THR A 310 14.25 -1.76 19.93
CA THR A 310 13.25 -0.74 20.26
C THR A 310 12.43 -0.44 19.01
N PRO A 311 11.09 -0.57 19.06
CA PRO A 311 10.26 -0.39 17.87
C PRO A 311 10.18 1.08 17.46
N ASN A 312 9.82 1.31 16.18
CA ASN A 312 9.51 2.65 15.67
C ASN A 312 8.14 3.13 16.20
N LEU A 313 8.13 3.68 17.40
CA LEU A 313 6.92 4.17 18.06
C LEU A 313 6.28 5.32 17.29
N ASN A 314 7.08 6.25 16.77
CA ASN A 314 6.59 7.37 15.95
C ASN A 314 5.87 6.85 14.70
N GLY A 315 6.49 5.87 14.02
CA GLY A 315 5.90 5.21 12.86
C GLY A 315 4.57 4.51 13.21
N ALA A 316 4.50 3.81 14.34
CA ALA A 316 3.27 3.15 14.80
C ALA A 316 2.15 4.17 15.08
N VAL A 317 2.46 5.27 15.78
CA VAL A 317 1.51 6.36 16.03
C VAL A 317 1.09 7.03 14.72
N SER A 318 2.05 7.28 13.81
CA SER A 318 1.74 7.88 12.50
C SER A 318 0.79 6.99 11.68
N LEU A 319 0.99 5.67 11.71
CA LEU A 319 0.12 4.71 11.03
C LEU A 319 -1.28 4.69 11.67
N LEU A 320 -1.37 4.66 12.99
CA LEU A 320 -2.65 4.79 13.70
C LEU A 320 -3.41 6.04 13.24
N LYS A 321 -2.74 7.20 13.25
CA LYS A 321 -3.33 8.48 12.85
C LYS A 321 -3.71 8.53 11.36
N ALA A 322 -2.96 7.87 10.49
CA ALA A 322 -3.30 7.75 9.08
C ALA A 322 -4.59 6.94 8.87
N LEU A 323 -4.74 5.82 9.58
CA LEU A 323 -5.97 5.00 9.53
C LEU A 323 -7.17 5.72 10.12
N GLU A 324 -7.00 6.43 11.25
CA GLU A 324 -8.04 7.29 11.83
C GLU A 324 -8.45 8.42 10.87
N PHE A 325 -7.49 9.02 10.16
CA PHE A 325 -7.78 10.05 9.16
C PHE A 325 -8.65 9.49 8.03
N ILE A 326 -8.29 8.31 7.47
CA ILE A 326 -9.09 7.66 6.42
C ILE A 326 -10.53 7.44 6.89
N GLU A 327 -10.73 6.94 8.11
CA GLU A 327 -12.08 6.77 8.67
C GLU A 327 -12.81 8.10 8.83
N SER A 328 -12.12 9.15 9.28
CA SER A 328 -12.70 10.47 9.53
C SER A 328 -13.23 11.14 8.26
N ILE A 329 -12.67 10.81 7.10
CA ILE A 329 -13.12 11.33 5.79
C ILE A 329 -14.16 10.45 5.10
N GLY A 330 -14.65 9.40 5.76
CA GLY A 330 -15.67 8.50 5.23
C GLY A 330 -15.15 7.13 4.78
N GLY A 331 -13.93 6.80 5.14
CA GLY A 331 -13.32 5.49 4.88
C GLY A 331 -12.99 5.26 3.41
N TYR A 332 -12.78 3.99 3.08
CA TYR A 332 -12.44 3.59 1.71
C TYR A 332 -13.57 3.84 0.70
N GLU A 333 -14.82 3.86 1.09
CA GLU A 333 -15.92 4.19 0.16
C GLU A 333 -15.70 5.58 -0.46
N THR A 334 -15.35 6.56 0.38
CA THR A 334 -15.06 7.92 -0.10
C THR A 334 -13.79 7.97 -0.95
N LEU A 335 -12.71 7.32 -0.49
CA LEU A 335 -11.42 7.31 -1.15
C LEU A 335 -11.53 6.67 -2.53
N THR A 336 -12.10 5.47 -2.62
CA THR A 336 -12.27 4.72 -3.88
C THR A 336 -13.20 5.44 -4.86
N ASN A 337 -14.31 6.02 -4.37
CA ASN A 337 -15.22 6.78 -5.25
C ASN A 337 -14.55 8.03 -5.84
N HIS A 338 -13.79 8.76 -5.02
CA HIS A 338 -13.03 9.92 -5.49
C HIS A 338 -11.98 9.51 -6.53
N GLU A 339 -11.23 8.45 -6.28
CA GLU A 339 -10.21 7.94 -7.20
C GLU A 339 -10.82 7.46 -8.51
N ASN A 340 -11.90 6.67 -8.47
CA ASN A 340 -12.58 6.19 -9.68
C ASN A 340 -13.05 7.35 -10.58
N GLU A 341 -13.54 8.44 -9.99
CA GLU A 341 -13.91 9.64 -10.74
C GLU A 341 -12.69 10.28 -11.45
N LEU A 342 -11.55 10.32 -10.77
CA LEU A 342 -10.30 10.85 -11.36
C LEU A 342 -9.71 9.91 -12.41
N VAL A 343 -9.77 8.60 -12.20
CA VAL A 343 -9.34 7.58 -13.18
C VAL A 343 -10.15 7.71 -14.46
N ALA A 344 -11.48 7.74 -14.37
CA ALA A 344 -12.35 7.93 -15.53
C ALA A 344 -12.02 9.24 -16.28
N TYR A 345 -11.84 10.33 -15.55
CA TYR A 345 -11.50 11.64 -16.12
C TYR A 345 -10.13 11.66 -16.79
N PHE A 346 -9.12 11.01 -16.17
CA PHE A 346 -7.79 10.90 -16.79
C PHE A 346 -7.85 10.11 -18.11
N LEU A 347 -8.50 8.94 -18.08
CA LEU A 347 -8.63 8.08 -19.28
C LEU A 347 -9.41 8.77 -20.41
N GLU A 348 -10.48 9.51 -20.09
CA GLU A 348 -11.22 10.30 -21.08
C GLU A 348 -10.30 11.32 -21.78
N LYS A 349 -9.52 12.07 -21.01
CA LYS A 349 -8.57 13.03 -21.55
C LYS A 349 -7.44 12.38 -22.33
N PHE A 350 -6.99 11.20 -21.87
CA PHE A 350 -5.88 10.48 -22.49
C PHE A 350 -6.19 10.01 -23.92
N LYS A 351 -7.44 9.71 -24.27
CA LYS A 351 -7.86 9.19 -25.59
C LYS A 351 -7.31 9.99 -26.79
N LYS A 352 -7.20 11.31 -26.67
CA LYS A 352 -6.69 12.16 -27.76
C LYS A 352 -5.19 12.01 -28.01
N TYR A 353 -4.45 11.26 -27.16
CA TYR A 353 -3.00 11.11 -27.26
C TYR A 353 -2.56 9.69 -27.62
N GLU A 354 -3.47 8.74 -27.82
CA GLU A 354 -3.16 7.31 -28.04
C GLU A 354 -2.31 7.04 -29.29
N ASP A 355 -2.32 7.93 -30.26
CA ASP A 355 -1.47 7.87 -31.45
C ASP A 355 0.00 8.21 -31.15
N LYS A 356 0.26 9.07 -30.16
CA LYS A 356 1.58 9.58 -29.78
C LYS A 356 2.12 8.93 -28.49
N ILE A 357 1.25 8.48 -27.63
CA ILE A 357 1.58 8.03 -26.28
C ILE A 357 0.99 6.64 -26.05
N GLU A 358 1.83 5.72 -25.59
CA GLU A 358 1.44 4.38 -25.16
C GLU A 358 1.13 4.39 -23.66
N LEU A 359 -0.05 3.92 -23.27
CA LEU A 359 -0.40 3.64 -21.88
C LEU A 359 -0.03 2.19 -21.56
N ILE A 360 0.84 1.99 -20.55
CA ILE A 360 1.25 0.68 -20.08
C ILE A 360 0.32 0.28 -18.92
N GLY A 361 -0.68 -0.53 -19.23
CA GLY A 361 -1.69 -0.98 -18.26
C GLY A 361 -3.09 -1.01 -18.90
N PRO A 362 -4.11 -1.44 -18.13
CA PRO A 362 -5.49 -1.50 -18.58
C PRO A 362 -5.97 -0.14 -19.10
N LYS A 363 -6.73 -0.14 -20.22
CA LYS A 363 -7.27 1.08 -20.83
C LYS A 363 -8.68 1.43 -20.35
N ASP A 364 -9.29 0.56 -19.56
CA ASP A 364 -10.58 0.79 -18.94
C ASP A 364 -10.44 1.11 -17.45
N GLU A 365 -11.52 1.55 -16.83
CA GLU A 365 -11.55 1.97 -15.42
C GLU A 365 -11.82 0.83 -14.42
N LYS A 366 -12.17 -0.39 -14.91
CA LYS A 366 -12.74 -1.43 -14.05
C LYS A 366 -11.74 -2.16 -13.19
N ASN A 367 -10.58 -2.50 -13.77
CA ASN A 367 -9.58 -3.33 -13.12
C ASN A 367 -8.29 -2.57 -12.86
N ARG A 368 -8.41 -1.27 -12.51
CA ARG A 368 -7.24 -0.44 -12.27
C ARG A 368 -7.44 0.58 -11.16
N VAL A 369 -6.33 1.03 -10.63
CA VAL A 369 -6.22 2.19 -9.74
C VAL A 369 -5.63 3.40 -10.49
N GLY A 370 -5.55 4.54 -9.82
CA GLY A 370 -5.03 5.81 -10.36
C GLY A 370 -3.51 5.83 -10.60
N VAL A 371 -2.95 4.76 -11.14
CA VAL A 371 -1.54 4.65 -11.53
C VAL A 371 -1.46 4.51 -13.05
N PHE A 372 -0.78 5.45 -13.72
CA PHE A 372 -0.67 5.51 -15.18
C PHE A 372 0.79 5.61 -15.58
N SER A 373 1.35 4.53 -16.12
CA SER A 373 2.68 4.55 -16.74
C SER A 373 2.53 4.84 -18.22
N ILE A 374 3.09 5.93 -18.69
CA ILE A 374 3.02 6.38 -20.08
C ILE A 374 4.41 6.36 -20.72
N LYS A 375 4.42 6.05 -22.02
CA LYS A 375 5.60 6.10 -22.87
C LYS A 375 5.32 7.02 -24.05
N ILE A 376 5.97 8.16 -24.09
CA ILE A 376 5.88 9.08 -25.22
C ILE A 376 6.82 8.59 -26.30
N LYS A 377 6.30 8.37 -27.52
CA LYS A 377 7.08 7.87 -28.65
C LYS A 377 8.15 8.88 -29.05
N GLY A 378 9.38 8.42 -29.21
CA GLY A 378 10.51 9.25 -29.64
C GLY A 378 11.12 10.15 -28.55
N MET A 379 10.62 10.12 -27.31
CA MET A 379 11.17 10.93 -26.21
C MET A 379 11.82 10.06 -25.13
N ASN A 380 12.86 10.57 -24.48
CA ASN A 380 13.40 10.01 -23.25
C ASN A 380 12.44 10.32 -22.10
N GLN A 381 12.07 9.32 -21.32
CA GLN A 381 11.08 9.50 -20.25
C GLN A 381 11.63 10.30 -19.05
N GLY A 382 12.94 10.38 -18.88
CA GLY A 382 13.61 11.30 -17.94
C GLY A 382 13.35 12.75 -18.33
N ASP A 383 13.57 13.09 -19.59
CA ASP A 383 13.34 14.47 -20.12
C ASP A 383 11.86 14.88 -19.96
N VAL A 384 10.94 13.91 -20.13
CA VAL A 384 9.49 14.14 -19.85
C VAL A 384 9.27 14.50 -18.36
N SER A 385 9.89 13.76 -17.45
CA SER A 385 9.78 14.03 -16.02
C SER A 385 10.37 15.39 -15.64
N ASP A 386 11.52 15.74 -16.21
CA ASP A 386 12.18 17.03 -15.97
C ASP A 386 11.31 18.19 -16.49
N PHE A 387 10.75 18.05 -17.68
CA PHE A 387 9.81 19.04 -18.22
C PHE A 387 8.57 19.23 -17.33
N MET A 388 7.97 18.14 -16.85
CA MET A 388 6.84 18.23 -15.90
C MET A 388 7.22 18.92 -14.60
N SER A 389 8.44 18.68 -14.11
CA SER A 389 8.97 19.33 -12.92
C SER A 389 9.11 20.85 -13.10
N GLU A 390 9.52 21.34 -14.29
CA GLU A 390 9.54 22.77 -14.62
C GLU A 390 8.16 23.42 -14.53
N HIS A 391 7.09 22.63 -14.72
CA HIS A 391 5.68 23.05 -14.58
C HIS A 391 5.11 22.81 -13.18
N ASN A 392 5.96 22.51 -12.17
CA ASN A 392 5.58 22.19 -10.79
C ASN A 392 4.67 20.93 -10.69
N ILE A 393 4.85 19.97 -11.60
CA ILE A 393 4.14 18.70 -11.67
C ILE A 393 5.10 17.55 -11.34
N CYS A 394 4.91 16.92 -10.20
CA CYS A 394 5.74 15.81 -9.73
C CYS A 394 5.27 14.49 -10.34
N VAL A 395 6.06 13.92 -11.22
CA VAL A 395 5.91 12.57 -11.80
C VAL A 395 7.20 11.77 -11.59
N ARG A 396 7.19 10.49 -11.89
CA ARG A 396 8.40 9.65 -11.79
C ARG A 396 8.73 8.99 -13.13
N ALA A 397 9.99 9.10 -13.56
CA ALA A 397 10.50 8.35 -14.70
C ALA A 397 11.34 7.14 -14.26
N GLY A 398 11.38 6.08 -15.06
CA GLY A 398 12.24 4.92 -14.86
C GLY A 398 11.53 3.58 -14.97
N HIS A 399 12.13 2.53 -14.38
CA HIS A 399 11.63 1.15 -14.35
C HIS A 399 10.72 0.86 -13.14
N HIS A 400 10.52 1.82 -12.25
CA HIS A 400 9.63 1.76 -11.09
C HIS A 400 9.90 0.56 -10.16
N CYS A 401 11.17 0.11 -10.08
CA CYS A 401 11.57 -1.10 -9.35
C CYS A 401 10.85 -2.38 -9.80
N ALA A 402 10.59 -2.51 -11.10
CA ALA A 402 9.97 -3.69 -11.74
C ALA A 402 10.70 -4.03 -13.05
N GLU A 403 12.03 -4.07 -13.02
CA GLU A 403 12.88 -4.31 -14.21
C GLU A 403 12.50 -5.55 -15.01
N PRO A 404 12.17 -6.71 -14.42
CA PRO A 404 11.76 -7.87 -15.21
C PRO A 404 10.58 -7.56 -16.14
N PHE A 405 9.55 -6.89 -15.62
CA PHE A 405 8.40 -6.46 -16.42
C PHE A 405 8.77 -5.40 -17.48
N MET A 406 9.55 -4.40 -17.08
CA MET A 406 9.91 -3.29 -17.96
C MET A 406 10.80 -3.74 -19.14
N THR A 407 11.53 -4.82 -18.98
CA THR A 407 12.36 -5.42 -20.02
C THR A 407 11.53 -6.23 -21.01
N GLU A 408 10.53 -6.96 -20.53
CA GLU A 408 9.71 -7.85 -21.37
C GLU A 408 8.60 -7.12 -22.13
N TYR A 409 7.88 -6.18 -21.47
CA TYR A 409 6.68 -5.55 -22.02
C TYR A 409 6.95 -4.23 -22.75
N PRO A 410 7.19 -3.08 -22.06
CA PRO A 410 7.41 -1.82 -22.78
C PRO A 410 8.80 -1.70 -23.39
N LYS A 411 9.75 -2.55 -22.96
CA LYS A 411 11.18 -2.58 -23.36
C LYS A 411 11.88 -1.23 -23.22
N THR A 412 11.46 -0.42 -22.25
CA THR A 412 12.01 0.90 -21.98
C THR A 412 11.48 1.45 -20.65
N ALA A 413 12.05 2.53 -20.15
CA ALA A 413 11.52 3.32 -19.05
C ALA A 413 10.16 3.95 -19.43
N THR A 414 9.35 4.27 -18.41
CA THR A 414 8.09 5.02 -18.53
C THR A 414 8.08 6.24 -17.63
N CYS A 415 7.21 7.21 -17.91
CA CYS A 415 6.85 8.28 -17.00
C CYS A 415 5.56 7.85 -16.28
N ARG A 416 5.58 7.80 -14.94
CA ARG A 416 4.44 7.35 -14.14
C ARG A 416 3.75 8.52 -13.45
N VAL A 417 2.46 8.65 -13.71
CA VAL A 417 1.51 9.52 -13.01
C VAL A 417 0.74 8.67 -12.01
N SER A 418 0.78 8.98 -10.73
CA SER A 418 0.04 8.26 -9.70
C SER A 418 -0.78 9.21 -8.84
N LEU A 419 -2.10 9.06 -8.94
CA LEU A 419 -3.10 9.85 -8.25
C LEU A 419 -3.27 9.39 -6.79
N TYR A 420 -3.79 10.27 -5.96
CA TYR A 420 -4.28 9.93 -4.62
C TYR A 420 -5.38 10.90 -4.17
N ILE A 421 -5.87 10.72 -2.95
CA ILE A 421 -7.00 11.44 -2.38
C ILE A 421 -6.92 12.98 -2.48
N TYR A 422 -5.73 13.57 -2.49
CA TYR A 422 -5.53 15.02 -2.58
C TYR A 422 -5.51 15.58 -4.01
N ASN A 423 -5.49 14.72 -5.03
CA ASN A 423 -5.57 15.19 -6.41
C ASN A 423 -7.01 15.51 -6.81
N ASP A 424 -7.14 16.37 -7.80
CA ASP A 424 -8.42 16.80 -8.37
C ASP A 424 -8.35 16.92 -9.90
N LYS A 425 -9.48 17.22 -10.53
CA LYS A 425 -9.56 17.38 -12.00
C LYS A 425 -8.73 18.56 -12.51
N GLU A 426 -8.47 19.57 -11.68
CA GLU A 426 -7.61 20.70 -12.05
C GLU A 426 -6.16 20.26 -12.17
N ASP A 427 -5.68 19.39 -11.27
CA ASP A 427 -4.34 18.80 -11.36
C ASP A 427 -4.17 18.02 -12.69
N ILE A 428 -5.17 17.20 -13.03
CA ILE A 428 -5.18 16.43 -14.27
C ILE A 428 -5.17 17.36 -15.49
N ASN A 429 -5.93 18.46 -15.44
CA ASN A 429 -5.93 19.45 -16.52
C ASN A 429 -4.55 20.11 -16.70
N LYS A 430 -3.90 20.49 -15.61
CA LYS A 430 -2.54 21.06 -15.65
C LYS A 430 -1.54 20.11 -16.29
N PHE A 431 -1.62 18.82 -15.94
CA PHE A 431 -0.78 17.79 -16.56
C PHE A 431 -0.99 17.72 -18.06
N PHE A 432 -2.24 17.67 -18.56
CA PHE A 432 -2.50 17.57 -19.99
C PHE A 432 -2.17 18.87 -20.74
N ILE A 433 -2.26 20.04 -20.12
CA ILE A 433 -1.80 21.31 -20.70
C ILE A 433 -0.27 21.27 -20.87
N ALA A 434 0.48 20.88 -19.86
CA ALA A 434 1.93 20.73 -19.95
C ALA A 434 2.32 19.66 -20.99
N LEU A 435 1.55 18.56 -21.07
CA LEU A 435 1.77 17.52 -22.06
C LEU A 435 1.54 18.02 -23.50
N ASP A 436 0.50 18.83 -23.73
CA ASP A 436 0.26 19.47 -25.04
C ASP A 436 1.41 20.40 -25.42
N GLU A 437 1.95 21.17 -24.48
CA GLU A 437 3.12 22.04 -24.72
C GLU A 437 4.35 21.21 -25.09
N LEU A 438 4.63 20.12 -24.33
CA LEU A 438 5.75 19.22 -24.59
C LEU A 438 5.67 18.59 -26.00
N LEU A 439 4.48 18.14 -26.41
CA LEU A 439 4.27 17.48 -27.72
C LEU A 439 4.31 18.42 -28.91
N ASN A 440 4.27 19.73 -28.71
CA ASN A 440 4.33 20.77 -29.76
C ASN A 440 5.72 21.44 -29.85
N ARG A 441 6.68 21.05 -29.02
CA ARG A 441 8.10 21.43 -29.12
C ARG A 441 8.81 20.61 -30.21
#